data_52da3158da3d14f819c1da8abdae4026
#
_entry.id   52da3158da3d14f819c1da8abdae4026
#
_cell.length_a   1.000
_cell.length_b   1.000
_cell.length_c   1.000
_cell.angle_alpha   90.00
_cell.angle_beta   90.00
_cell.angle_gamma   90.00
#
_symmetry.space_group_name_H-M   'P 1'
#
loop_
_entity.id
_entity.type
_entity.pdbx_description
1 polymer ?
#
loop_
_entity_poly.entity_id
_entity_poly.type
_entity_poly.pdbx_seq_one_letter_code
_entity_poly.pdbx_strand_id
1 'polypeptide(L)'
;MKFILGKKLGMSQIYDDKGNVTPVTVVEAEPNTVVQLKSKEKDGYESVQVGFGLKKEKNISKAQKGHSKNLGNFAISKEFRFDSKGKRSRGQDQEAISSSQLAVGQKIDVSVFAPGDAVKVMGMTKGKGFQGVVKRHGFHGMPRSHGH
;
A
#
# COMPACT_ATOMS: atom_id res chain seq x y z
N MET A 1 -5.31 1.34 13.40
CA MET A 1 -4.25 1.50 12.37
C MET A 1 -4.87 2.10 11.11
N LYS A 2 -4.37 3.23 10.61
CA LYS A 2 -4.85 3.84 9.35
C LYS A 2 -4.14 3.17 8.18
N PHE A 3 -4.85 2.81 7.12
CA PHE A 3 -4.29 2.20 5.91
C PHE A 3 -5.16 2.50 4.69
N ILE A 4 -4.56 2.54 3.52
CA ILE A 4 -5.25 2.70 2.24
C ILE A 4 -4.39 2.12 1.11
N LEU A 5 -5.03 1.61 0.07
CA LEU A 5 -4.38 1.27 -1.20
C LEU A 5 -4.53 2.45 -2.15
N GLY A 6 -3.47 2.74 -2.88
CA GLY A 6 -3.48 3.80 -3.87
C GLY A 6 -2.56 3.50 -5.05
N LYS A 7 -2.69 4.29 -6.10
CA LYS A 7 -1.88 4.20 -7.30
C LYS A 7 -1.04 5.47 -7.46
N LYS A 8 0.28 5.31 -7.54
CA LYS A 8 1.18 6.44 -7.82
C LYS A 8 0.91 6.97 -9.22
N LEU A 9 0.52 8.23 -9.33
CA LEU A 9 0.34 8.92 -10.60
C LEU A 9 1.65 9.54 -11.09
N GLY A 10 2.35 10.25 -10.21
CA GLY A 10 3.58 10.93 -10.57
C GLY A 10 4.20 11.68 -9.40
N MET A 11 5.18 12.50 -9.71
CA MET A 11 5.76 13.45 -8.76
C MET A 11 5.48 14.87 -9.23
N SER A 12 5.29 15.76 -8.27
CA SER A 12 5.08 17.18 -8.48
C SER A 12 5.81 17.95 -7.38
N GLN A 13 5.63 19.25 -7.35
CA GLN A 13 6.15 20.12 -6.31
C GLN A 13 5.07 21.10 -5.87
N ILE A 14 5.08 21.45 -4.62
CA ILE A 14 4.26 22.51 -4.04
C ILE A 14 5.17 23.57 -3.44
N TYR A 15 4.68 24.78 -3.43
CA TYR A 15 5.37 25.93 -2.84
C TYR A 15 4.67 26.28 -1.54
N ASP A 16 5.43 26.51 -0.49
CA ASP A 16 4.91 27.08 0.73
C ASP A 16 4.83 28.63 0.62
N ASP A 17 4.18 29.27 1.61
CA ASP A 17 4.00 30.72 1.62
C ASP A 17 5.31 31.51 1.62
N LYS A 18 6.43 30.87 1.94
CA LYS A 18 7.77 31.45 1.94
C LYS A 18 8.52 31.24 0.63
N GLY A 19 7.89 30.61 -0.35
CA GLY A 19 8.50 30.28 -1.65
C GLY A 19 9.43 29.07 -1.65
N ASN A 20 9.49 28.29 -0.56
CA ASN A 20 10.28 27.07 -0.55
C ASN A 20 9.57 25.96 -1.34
N VAL A 21 10.35 25.16 -2.07
CA VAL A 21 9.84 24.06 -2.89
C VAL A 21 9.83 22.77 -2.09
N THR A 22 8.67 22.14 -1.98
CA THR A 22 8.53 20.81 -1.38
C THR A 22 8.17 19.80 -2.46
N PRO A 23 9.04 18.78 -2.72
CA PRO A 23 8.72 17.73 -3.67
C PRO A 23 7.63 16.82 -3.09
N VAL A 24 6.61 16.53 -3.89
CA VAL A 24 5.48 15.69 -3.49
C VAL A 24 5.25 14.55 -4.46
N THR A 25 4.69 13.45 -3.96
CA THR A 25 4.20 12.36 -4.78
C THR A 25 2.68 12.38 -4.81
N VAL A 26 2.12 12.43 -6.00
CA VAL A 26 0.67 12.39 -6.22
C VAL A 26 0.21 10.93 -6.27
N VAL A 27 -0.72 10.58 -5.41
CA VAL A 27 -1.29 9.23 -5.29
C VAL A 27 -2.80 9.32 -5.47
N GLU A 28 -3.33 8.57 -6.41
CA GLU A 28 -4.76 8.33 -6.58
C GLU A 28 -5.21 7.33 -5.52
N ALA A 29 -6.08 7.73 -4.64
CA ALA A 29 -6.59 6.90 -3.55
C ALA A 29 -8.13 6.87 -3.61
N GLU A 30 -8.66 6.07 -4.54
CA GLU A 30 -10.10 5.77 -4.61
C GLU A 30 -10.57 5.02 -3.35
N PRO A 31 -11.87 5.07 -3.01
CA PRO A 31 -12.42 4.32 -1.91
C PRO A 31 -12.08 2.83 -1.98
N ASN A 32 -11.46 2.31 -0.93
CA ASN A 32 -11.11 0.90 -0.81
C ASN A 32 -12.28 0.14 -0.18
N THR A 33 -12.68 -0.98 -0.78
CA THR A 33 -13.77 -1.80 -0.25
C THR A 33 -13.23 -2.94 0.60
N VAL A 34 -13.76 -3.12 1.81
CA VAL A 34 -13.45 -4.26 2.67
C VAL A 34 -14.07 -5.53 2.07
N VAL A 35 -13.22 -6.48 1.66
CA VAL A 35 -13.63 -7.73 1.02
C VAL A 35 -13.82 -8.84 2.05
N GLN A 36 -12.89 -8.95 2.99
CA GLN A 36 -12.91 -10.00 4.01
C GLN A 36 -12.29 -9.52 5.32
N LEU A 37 -12.85 -9.97 6.41
CA LEU A 37 -12.27 -9.85 7.75
C LEU A 37 -11.77 -11.23 8.18
N LYS A 38 -10.54 -11.31 8.64
CA LYS A 38 -9.92 -12.52 9.17
C LYS A 38 -9.83 -12.43 10.69
N SER A 39 -10.18 -13.51 11.35
CA SER A 39 -10.17 -13.62 12.80
C SER A 39 -9.12 -14.61 13.28
N LYS A 40 -8.61 -14.39 14.50
CA LYS A 40 -7.61 -15.26 15.09
C LYS A 40 -8.08 -16.70 15.25
N GLU A 41 -9.39 -16.91 15.50
CA GLU A 41 -9.98 -18.24 15.71
C GLU A 41 -10.01 -19.09 14.44
N LYS A 42 -10.34 -18.47 13.29
CA LYS A 42 -10.48 -19.18 12.01
C LYS A 42 -9.20 -19.19 11.18
N ASP A 43 -8.49 -18.05 11.16
CA ASP A 43 -7.36 -17.82 10.24
C ASP A 43 -6.01 -17.81 10.97
N GLY A 44 -6.00 -17.87 12.32
CA GLY A 44 -4.80 -17.83 13.15
C GLY A 44 -4.22 -16.43 13.37
N TYR A 45 -4.75 -15.41 12.70
CA TYR A 45 -4.35 -14.01 12.84
C TYR A 45 -5.49 -13.06 12.49
N GLU A 46 -5.40 -11.84 12.96
CA GLU A 46 -6.37 -10.79 12.65
C GLU A 46 -5.87 -9.94 11.48
N SER A 47 -6.70 -9.81 10.45
CA SER A 47 -6.43 -8.94 9.32
C SER A 47 -7.70 -8.50 8.61
N VAL A 48 -7.57 -7.46 7.83
CA VAL A 48 -8.60 -7.02 6.89
C VAL A 48 -8.06 -7.10 5.47
N GLN A 49 -8.82 -7.71 4.58
CA GLN A 49 -8.55 -7.71 3.17
C GLN A 49 -9.37 -6.61 2.51
N VAL A 50 -8.69 -5.75 1.76
CA VAL A 50 -9.32 -4.66 1.01
C VAL A 50 -9.04 -4.80 -0.48
N GLY A 51 -10.04 -4.42 -1.28
CA GLY A 51 -9.99 -4.36 -2.73
C GLY A 51 -9.88 -2.92 -3.22
N PHE A 52 -9.10 -2.70 -4.27
CA PHE A 52 -8.84 -1.40 -4.88
C PHE A 52 -8.83 -1.48 -6.40
N GLY A 53 -9.33 -0.41 -7.03
CA GLY A 53 -9.38 -0.24 -8.48
C GLY A 53 -10.36 -1.20 -9.16
N LEU A 54 -10.95 -0.76 -10.25
CA LEU A 54 -11.89 -1.57 -11.00
C LEU A 54 -11.19 -2.35 -12.11
N LYS A 55 -11.57 -3.61 -12.30
CA LYS A 55 -11.10 -4.48 -13.36
C LYS A 55 -12.26 -5.00 -14.21
N LYS A 56 -12.06 -5.04 -15.53
CA LYS A 56 -13.09 -5.58 -16.44
C LYS A 56 -13.40 -7.04 -16.11
N GLU A 57 -14.67 -7.40 -16.14
CA GLU A 57 -15.15 -8.73 -15.75
C GLU A 57 -14.48 -9.88 -16.50
N LYS A 58 -14.22 -9.70 -17.79
CA LYS A 58 -13.53 -10.69 -18.63
C LYS A 58 -12.10 -11.05 -18.18
N ASN A 59 -11.49 -10.18 -17.36
CA ASN A 59 -10.11 -10.35 -16.87
C ASN A 59 -10.05 -10.92 -15.45
N ILE A 60 -11.18 -11.37 -14.90
CA ILE A 60 -11.28 -11.91 -13.54
C ILE A 60 -11.69 -13.37 -13.60
N SER A 61 -10.99 -14.21 -12.84
CA SER A 61 -11.31 -15.62 -12.74
C SER A 61 -12.60 -15.86 -11.93
N LYS A 62 -13.28 -17.00 -12.18
CA LYS A 62 -14.47 -17.39 -11.41
C LYS A 62 -14.18 -17.46 -9.90
N ALA A 63 -12.99 -17.93 -9.52
CA ALA A 63 -12.58 -18.01 -8.13
C ALA A 63 -12.49 -16.62 -7.48
N GLN A 64 -11.91 -15.63 -8.16
CA GLN A 64 -11.83 -14.25 -7.67
C GLN A 64 -13.22 -13.62 -7.55
N LYS A 65 -14.13 -13.86 -8.50
CA LYS A 65 -15.53 -13.41 -8.42
C LYS A 65 -16.23 -14.02 -7.20
N GLY A 66 -16.05 -15.33 -7.00
CA GLY A 66 -16.62 -16.04 -5.85
C GLY A 66 -16.06 -15.52 -4.52
N HIS A 67 -14.78 -15.17 -4.46
CA HIS A 67 -14.15 -14.61 -3.26
C HIS A 67 -14.66 -13.21 -2.94
N SER A 68 -14.80 -12.34 -3.94
CA SER A 68 -15.30 -10.97 -3.73
C SER A 68 -16.81 -10.90 -3.48
N LYS A 69 -17.55 -12.00 -3.60
CA LYS A 69 -18.99 -12.11 -3.26
C LYS A 69 -19.84 -10.94 -3.78
N ASN A 70 -19.66 -10.54 -5.02
CA ASN A 70 -20.35 -9.43 -5.67
C ASN A 70 -20.08 -8.03 -5.10
N LEU A 71 -19.07 -7.86 -4.24
CA LEU A 71 -18.65 -6.55 -3.74
C LEU A 71 -17.96 -5.69 -4.79
N GLY A 72 -17.51 -6.31 -5.89
CA GLY A 72 -16.88 -5.64 -7.02
C GLY A 72 -15.75 -6.45 -7.64
N ASN A 73 -15.32 -5.99 -8.80
CA ASN A 73 -14.24 -6.58 -9.58
C ASN A 73 -12.95 -5.79 -9.32
N PHE A 74 -12.19 -6.18 -8.31
CA PHE A 74 -11.00 -5.44 -7.91
C PHE A 74 -9.77 -5.80 -8.75
N ALA A 75 -8.98 -4.78 -9.10
CA ALA A 75 -7.69 -4.96 -9.77
C ALA A 75 -6.64 -5.50 -8.81
N ILE A 76 -6.65 -5.05 -7.57
CA ILE A 76 -5.71 -5.43 -6.52
C ILE A 76 -6.48 -5.73 -5.24
N SER A 77 -6.10 -6.81 -4.56
CA SER A 77 -6.53 -7.11 -3.19
C SER A 77 -5.30 -7.27 -2.31
N LYS A 78 -5.30 -6.64 -1.14
CA LYS A 78 -4.21 -6.72 -0.17
C LYS A 78 -4.77 -6.88 1.24
N GLU A 79 -4.00 -7.55 2.09
CA GLU A 79 -4.30 -7.72 3.50
C GLU A 79 -3.47 -6.76 4.34
N PHE A 80 -4.14 -6.16 5.32
CA PHE A 80 -3.52 -5.39 6.38
C PHE A 80 -3.72 -6.13 7.69
N ARG A 81 -2.63 -6.56 8.30
CA ARG A 81 -2.64 -7.28 9.58
C ARG A 81 -2.68 -6.30 10.73
N PHE A 82 -3.51 -6.64 11.72
CA PHE A 82 -3.52 -5.96 13.00
C PHE A 82 -2.52 -6.67 13.90
N ASP A 83 -1.27 -6.17 13.95
CA ASP A 83 -0.25 -6.76 14.81
C ASP A 83 -0.60 -6.58 16.28
N SER A 84 -0.99 -7.67 16.93
CA SER A 84 -1.24 -7.74 18.37
C SER A 84 0.05 -7.61 19.21
N LYS A 85 1.21 -7.66 18.58
CA LYS A 85 2.52 -7.51 19.24
C LYS A 85 3.10 -6.15 18.92
N GLY A 86 2.83 -5.20 19.82
CA GLY A 86 3.29 -3.84 19.76
C GLY A 86 4.79 -3.68 19.48
N LYS A 87 5.12 -3.35 18.24
CA LYS A 87 6.26 -2.49 18.00
C LYS A 87 5.73 -1.05 18.07
N ARG A 88 6.02 -0.42 19.19
CA ARG A 88 5.72 0.99 19.48
C ARG A 88 6.21 1.85 18.32
N SER A 89 5.31 2.26 17.45
CA SER A 89 5.53 3.47 16.65
C SER A 89 5.58 4.63 17.66
N ARG A 90 6.69 5.34 17.70
CA ARG A 90 6.77 6.61 18.42
C ARG A 90 5.90 7.63 17.69
N GLY A 91 4.65 7.75 18.09
CA GLY A 91 3.70 8.70 17.54
C GLY A 91 2.32 8.39 18.08
N GLN A 92 1.69 9.35 18.67
CA GLN A 92 0.39 9.30 19.34
C GLN A 92 -0.65 8.60 18.46
N ASP A 93 -1.11 7.40 18.90
CA ASP A 93 -2.19 6.65 18.29
C ASP A 93 -3.53 7.33 18.62
N GLN A 94 -3.86 8.37 17.86
CA GLN A 94 -5.23 8.88 17.82
C GLN A 94 -5.98 8.08 16.76
N GLU A 95 -7.01 7.37 17.20
CA GLU A 95 -8.02 6.65 16.40
C GLU A 95 -7.48 5.61 15.40
N ALA A 96 -6.83 4.57 15.93
CA ALA A 96 -6.56 3.37 15.15
C ALA A 96 -7.87 2.64 14.84
N ILE A 97 -8.19 2.45 13.57
CA ILE A 97 -9.27 1.57 13.15
C ILE A 97 -8.98 0.17 13.71
N SER A 98 -9.86 -0.35 14.57
CA SER A 98 -9.78 -1.72 15.09
C SER A 98 -10.57 -2.66 14.18
N SER A 99 -10.22 -3.95 14.19
CA SER A 99 -10.94 -4.98 13.42
C SER A 99 -12.44 -5.03 13.75
N SER A 100 -12.81 -4.68 14.98
CA SER A 100 -14.20 -4.64 15.44
C SER A 100 -15.06 -3.50 14.86
N GLN A 101 -14.43 -2.49 14.26
CA GLN A 101 -15.12 -1.34 13.67
C GLN A 101 -15.34 -1.47 12.16
N LEU A 102 -14.78 -2.51 11.53
CA LEU A 102 -14.88 -2.72 10.10
C LEU A 102 -15.92 -3.78 9.77
N ALA A 103 -16.72 -3.52 8.75
CA ALA A 103 -17.68 -4.47 8.19
C ALA A 103 -17.34 -4.82 6.75
N VAL A 104 -17.64 -6.05 6.34
CA VAL A 104 -17.48 -6.47 4.93
C VAL A 104 -18.39 -5.61 4.05
N GLY A 105 -17.84 -5.09 2.96
CA GLY A 105 -18.52 -4.14 2.06
C GLY A 105 -18.34 -2.67 2.43
N GLN A 106 -17.80 -2.36 3.61
CA GLN A 106 -17.51 -0.99 4.01
C GLN A 106 -16.45 -0.37 3.11
N LYS A 107 -16.59 0.91 2.80
CA LYS A 107 -15.61 1.70 2.03
C LYS A 107 -14.71 2.47 2.98
N ILE A 108 -13.42 2.47 2.67
CA ILE A 108 -12.39 3.23 3.39
C ILE A 108 -11.88 4.31 2.45
N ASP A 109 -12.08 5.55 2.80
CA ASP A 109 -11.71 6.72 2.00
C ASP A 109 -10.43 7.39 2.53
N VAL A 110 -9.89 8.32 1.75
CA VAL A 110 -8.74 9.16 2.12
C VAL A 110 -8.98 9.97 3.40
N SER A 111 -10.22 10.26 3.74
CA SER A 111 -10.60 11.01 4.94
C SER A 111 -10.12 10.40 6.28
N VAL A 112 -9.67 9.14 6.24
CA VAL A 112 -9.02 8.48 7.39
C VAL A 112 -7.70 9.15 7.77
N PHE A 113 -7.06 9.85 6.82
CA PHE A 113 -5.80 10.55 7.02
C PHE A 113 -6.03 12.05 7.17
N ALA A 114 -5.28 12.66 8.08
CA ALA A 114 -5.24 14.10 8.24
C ALA A 114 -3.94 14.68 7.67
N PRO A 115 -3.94 15.97 7.22
CA PRO A 115 -2.70 16.65 6.86
C PRO A 115 -1.70 16.61 8.01
N GLY A 116 -0.43 16.31 7.71
CA GLY A 116 0.62 16.15 8.72
C GLY A 116 0.80 14.74 9.27
N ASP A 117 -0.07 13.78 8.93
CA ASP A 117 0.11 12.37 9.31
C ASP A 117 1.39 11.80 8.68
N ALA A 118 2.23 11.16 9.49
CA ALA A 118 3.37 10.41 9.01
C ALA A 118 2.91 9.04 8.46
N VAL A 119 3.20 8.78 7.19
CA VAL A 119 2.76 7.55 6.51
C VAL A 119 3.94 6.67 6.12
N LYS A 120 3.75 5.35 6.20
CA LYS A 120 4.67 4.36 5.66
C LYS A 120 4.15 3.87 4.31
N VAL A 121 4.89 4.14 3.25
CA VAL A 121 4.54 3.70 1.89
C VAL A 121 5.28 2.42 1.55
N MET A 122 4.55 1.42 1.05
CA MET A 122 5.10 0.17 0.52
C MET A 122 4.65 -0.03 -0.91
N GLY A 123 5.58 -0.44 -1.77
CA GLY A 123 5.27 -0.69 -3.18
C GLY A 123 6.34 -1.54 -3.85
N MET A 124 6.01 -2.06 -5.02
CA MET A 124 6.98 -2.74 -5.87
C MET A 124 7.63 -1.73 -6.81
N THR A 125 8.95 -1.71 -6.81
CA THR A 125 9.72 -0.86 -7.72
C THR A 125 9.70 -1.43 -9.13
N LYS A 126 9.91 -0.56 -10.14
CA LYS A 126 10.06 -1.01 -11.52
C LYS A 126 11.24 -1.97 -11.65
N GLY A 127 11.05 -3.07 -12.37
CA GLY A 127 12.14 -4.00 -12.70
C GLY A 127 13.21 -3.31 -13.54
N LYS A 128 14.47 -3.67 -13.30
CA LYS A 128 15.64 -3.14 -14.03
C LYS A 128 16.43 -4.24 -14.74
N GLY A 129 15.85 -5.40 -14.89
CA GLY A 129 16.50 -6.57 -15.47
C GLY A 129 17.63 -7.11 -14.59
N PHE A 130 18.49 -7.92 -15.19
CA PHE A 130 19.71 -8.41 -14.55
C PHE A 130 20.76 -7.29 -14.50
N GLN A 131 21.33 -7.05 -13.33
CA GLN A 131 22.26 -5.96 -13.10
C GLN A 131 23.58 -6.50 -12.55
N GLY A 132 24.71 -6.02 -13.09
CA GLY A 132 26.02 -6.27 -12.53
C GLY A 132 26.21 -5.61 -11.15
N VAL A 133 27.14 -6.11 -10.37
CA VAL A 133 27.40 -5.69 -8.98
C VAL A 133 27.75 -4.21 -8.85
N VAL A 134 28.47 -3.64 -9.80
CA VAL A 134 28.85 -2.21 -9.82
C VAL A 134 27.59 -1.33 -9.85
N LYS A 135 26.63 -1.65 -10.74
CA LYS A 135 25.41 -0.86 -10.91
C LYS A 135 24.39 -1.11 -9.81
N ARG A 136 24.26 -2.39 -9.38
CA ARG A 136 23.25 -2.78 -8.39
C ARG A 136 23.60 -2.37 -6.97
N HIS A 137 24.85 -2.52 -6.59
CA HIS A 137 25.32 -2.35 -5.21
C HIS A 137 26.32 -1.21 -5.04
N GLY A 138 26.66 -0.48 -6.11
CA GLY A 138 27.64 0.62 -6.06
C GLY A 138 29.08 0.17 -5.77
N PHE A 139 29.43 -1.06 -6.10
CA PHE A 139 30.78 -1.57 -5.91
C PHE A 139 31.75 -0.82 -6.83
N HIS A 140 32.96 -0.64 -6.36
CA HIS A 140 34.04 -0.13 -7.18
C HIS A 140 34.44 -1.20 -8.21
N GLY A 141 34.54 -0.78 -9.46
CA GLY A 141 35.10 -1.63 -10.52
C GLY A 141 36.61 -1.79 -10.37
N MET A 142 37.19 -2.72 -11.12
CA MET A 142 38.61 -2.88 -11.22
C MET A 142 39.20 -2.04 -12.41
N PRO A 143 40.50 -1.70 -12.39
CA PRO A 143 41.13 -1.06 -13.53
C PRO A 143 40.90 -1.85 -14.82
N ARG A 144 40.63 -1.19 -15.91
CA ARG A 144 40.38 -1.83 -17.23
C ARG A 144 41.68 -2.31 -17.94
N SER A 145 42.81 -2.06 -17.34
CA SER A 145 44.16 -2.42 -17.84
C SER A 145 44.85 -3.32 -16.82
N HIS A 146 45.97 -3.93 -17.23
CA HIS A 146 46.80 -4.83 -16.40
C HIS A 146 46.16 -6.18 -16.03
N GLY A 147 45.38 -6.76 -16.92
CA GLY A 147 45.01 -8.17 -16.87
C GLY A 147 43.88 -8.53 -15.89
N HIS A 148 42.81 -7.81 -15.95
CA HIS A 148 41.58 -8.15 -15.22
C HIS A 148 40.50 -8.68 -16.15
#